data_b35276ee4af2f676450eb8b62c0d7c50
#
_entry.id   b35276ee4af2f676450eb8b62c0d7c50
#
_cell.length_a   1.000
_cell.length_b   1.000
_cell.length_c   1.000
_cell.angle_alpha   90.00
_cell.angle_beta   90.00
_cell.angle_gamma   90.00
#
_symmetry.space_group_name_H-M   'P 1'
#
loop_
_entity.id
_entity.type
_entity.pdbx_description
1 polymer ?
#
loop_
_entity_poly.entity_id
_entity_poly.type
_entity_poly.pdbx_seq_one_letter_code
_entity_poly.pdbx_strand_id
1 'polypeptide(L)' 'MYDYEGSYEETSIDENVVQDALFGMLCGDWAVEDTALESCRVSTFRDAGVMSNDAGLVLRLPDGSEFQITILQSR' A
#
# COMPACT_ATOMS: atom_id res chain seq x y z
N MET A 1 -7.60 24.04 -11.61
CA MET A 1 -7.34 23.99 -11.41
C MET A 1 -6.95 23.99 -10.66
N TYR A 2 -6.75 24.05 -10.63
CA TYR A 2 -6.22 23.89 -10.16
C TYR A 2 -5.82 23.99 -9.27
N ASP A 3 -5.81 23.79 -9.04
CA ASP A 3 -5.43 23.80 -8.35
C ASP A 3 -4.87 23.66 -7.64
N TYR A 4 -4.62 23.61 -7.62
CA TYR A 4 -3.98 23.31 -7.01
C TYR A 4 -3.02 23.44 -6.66
N GLU A 5 -2.77 23.82 -6.66
CA GLU A 5 -1.47 23.91 -6.65
C GLU A 5 -0.81 24.25 -5.41
N GLY A 6 -1.07 25.21 -4.72
CA GLY A 6 -0.56 25.53 -3.42
C GLY A 6 -0.70 24.39 -2.46
N SER A 7 -1.63 23.56 -2.70
CA SER A 7 -1.85 22.43 -1.84
C SER A 7 -0.72 21.44 -1.87
N TYR A 8 0.02 21.41 -2.92
CA TYR A 8 1.11 20.49 -2.99
C TYR A 8 2.13 20.73 -1.92
N GLU A 9 2.35 21.98 -1.59
CA GLU A 9 3.38 22.29 -0.67
C GLU A 9 3.04 21.86 0.71
N GLU A 10 1.77 21.80 1.00
CA GLU A 10 1.34 21.43 2.33
C GLU A 10 1.11 19.96 2.44
N THR A 11 0.91 19.30 1.32
CA THR A 11 0.59 17.90 1.31
C THR A 11 1.79 17.12 0.83
N SER A 12 2.66 16.80 1.73
CA SER A 12 3.80 15.98 1.38
C SER A 12 3.35 14.57 1.18
N ILE A 13 3.86 13.95 0.14
CA ILE A 13 3.60 12.56 -0.10
C ILE A 13 4.76 11.78 0.48
N ASP A 14 4.51 11.05 1.54
CA ASP A 14 5.55 10.26 2.17
C ASP A 14 5.20 8.79 2.05
N GLU A 15 5.98 7.95 2.69
CA GLU A 15 5.83 6.51 2.58
C GLU A 15 4.48 6.04 3.06
N ASN A 16 3.96 6.67 4.10
CA ASN A 16 2.66 6.26 4.62
C ASN A 16 1.53 6.60 3.66
N VAL A 17 1.64 7.72 2.97
CA VAL A 17 0.64 8.11 1.98
C VAL A 17 0.62 7.10 0.84
N VAL A 18 1.81 6.71 0.37
CA VAL A 18 1.91 5.73 -0.71
C VAL A 18 1.40 4.37 -0.23
N GLN A 19 1.73 4.00 1.00
CA GLN A 19 1.26 2.75 1.58
C GLN A 19 -0.27 2.70 1.58
N ASP A 20 -0.90 3.78 2.03
CA ASP A 20 -2.36 3.79 2.14
C ASP A 20 -3.01 3.77 0.77
N ALA A 21 -2.41 4.44 -0.21
CA ALA A 21 -2.94 4.43 -1.57
C ALA A 21 -2.87 3.02 -2.16
N LEU A 22 -1.74 2.35 -1.98
CA LEU A 22 -1.58 0.98 -2.48
C LEU A 22 -2.51 0.02 -1.76
N PHE A 23 -2.67 0.21 -0.46
CA PHE A 23 -3.59 -0.62 0.32
C PHE A 23 -5.00 -0.53 -0.27
N GLY A 24 -5.45 0.69 -0.54
CA GLY A 24 -6.79 0.87 -1.10
C GLY A 24 -6.94 0.26 -2.47
N MET A 25 -5.92 0.37 -3.30
CA MET A 25 -5.96 -0.21 -4.63
C MET A 25 -6.01 -1.73 -4.57
N LEU A 26 -5.23 -2.33 -3.69
CA LEU A 26 -5.16 -3.78 -3.60
C LEU A 26 -6.39 -4.38 -2.93
N CYS A 27 -7.10 -3.59 -2.13
CA CYS A 27 -8.34 -4.05 -1.53
C CYS A 27 -9.51 -3.95 -2.49
N GLY A 28 -9.35 -3.23 -3.60
CA GLY A 28 -10.42 -3.10 -4.58
C GLY A 28 -10.40 -4.29 -5.52
N ASP A 29 -11.55 -4.93 -5.68
CA ASP A 29 -11.61 -6.14 -6.47
C ASP A 29 -11.21 -5.91 -7.91
N TRP A 30 -11.60 -4.77 -8.46
CA TRP A 30 -11.37 -4.53 -9.88
C TRP A 30 -9.88 -4.39 -10.22
N ALA A 31 -9.10 -3.94 -9.26
CA ALA A 31 -7.68 -3.67 -9.52
C ALA A 31 -6.86 -4.95 -9.58
N VAL A 32 -7.28 -6.00 -8.89
CA VAL A 32 -6.53 -7.24 -8.80
C VAL A 32 -7.19 -8.38 -9.57
N GLU A 33 -8.34 -8.11 -10.16
CA GLU A 33 -9.11 -9.12 -10.88
C GLU A 33 -8.27 -9.71 -12.00
N ASP A 34 -8.29 -11.03 -12.12
CA ASP A 34 -7.53 -11.76 -13.14
C ASP A 34 -6.03 -11.63 -12.97
N THR A 35 -5.58 -11.27 -11.80
CA THR A 35 -4.15 -11.28 -11.50
C THR A 35 -3.87 -12.31 -10.41
N ALA A 36 -2.59 -12.54 -10.17
CA ALA A 36 -2.19 -13.44 -9.10
C ALA A 36 -2.61 -12.93 -7.74
N LEU A 37 -2.93 -11.65 -7.64
CA LEU A 37 -3.31 -11.04 -6.37
C LEU A 37 -4.81 -11.07 -6.13
N GLU A 38 -5.57 -11.67 -7.02
CA GLU A 38 -7.00 -11.80 -6.84
C GLU A 38 -7.26 -12.60 -5.56
N SER A 39 -8.14 -12.09 -4.73
CA SER A 39 -8.50 -12.71 -3.46
C SER A 39 -7.39 -12.70 -2.42
N CYS A 40 -6.34 -11.92 -2.62
CA CYS A 40 -5.33 -11.80 -1.58
C CYS A 40 -5.88 -10.97 -0.43
N ARG A 41 -5.28 -11.16 0.75
CA ARG A 41 -5.59 -10.34 1.91
C ARG A 41 -4.42 -9.39 2.11
N VAL A 42 -4.73 -8.11 2.30
CA VAL A 42 -3.72 -7.07 2.42
C VAL A 42 -3.79 -6.49 3.82
N SER A 43 -2.64 -6.35 4.46
CA SER A 43 -2.54 -5.68 5.75
C SER A 43 -1.36 -4.73 5.69
N THR A 44 -1.41 -3.67 6.50
CA THR A 44 -0.23 -2.84 6.65
C THR A 44 0.74 -3.56 7.57
N PHE A 45 2.00 -3.12 7.55
CA PHE A 45 2.99 -3.71 8.46
C PHE A 45 2.54 -3.57 9.91
N ARG A 46 1.97 -2.44 10.26
CA ARG A 46 1.50 -2.21 11.62
C ARG A 46 0.43 -3.22 12.01
N ASP A 47 -0.56 -3.39 11.14
CA ASP A 47 -1.68 -4.28 11.44
C ASP A 47 -1.26 -5.74 11.43
N ALA A 48 -0.26 -6.07 10.63
CA ALA A 48 0.22 -7.44 10.55
C ALA A 48 1.21 -7.78 11.65
N GLY A 49 1.61 -6.78 12.45
CA GLY A 49 2.53 -7.03 13.53
C GLY A 49 3.99 -7.12 13.10
N VAL A 50 4.31 -6.60 11.92
CA VAL A 50 5.68 -6.61 11.45
C VAL A 50 6.48 -5.58 12.25
N MET A 51 7.60 -6.01 12.79
CA MET A 51 8.44 -5.16 13.62
C MET A 51 9.39 -4.37 12.72
N SER A 52 8.87 -3.31 12.14
CA SER A 52 9.65 -2.49 11.21
C SER A 52 9.23 -1.04 11.36
N ASN A 53 10.17 -0.13 11.18
CA ASN A 53 9.86 1.29 11.16
C ASN A 53 9.46 1.76 9.78
N ASP A 54 9.56 0.90 8.78
CA ASP A 54 9.24 1.25 7.42
C ASP A 54 7.75 1.09 7.16
N ALA A 55 7.25 1.83 6.21
CA ALA A 55 5.90 1.60 5.71
C ALA A 55 5.93 0.37 4.82
N GLY A 56 4.82 -0.34 4.77
CA GLY A 56 4.78 -1.52 3.93
C GLY A 56 3.48 -2.28 4.07
N LEU A 57 3.36 -3.31 3.26
CA LEU A 57 2.15 -4.12 3.19
C LEU A 57 2.54 -5.60 3.24
N VAL A 58 1.64 -6.38 3.80
CA VAL A 58 1.76 -7.84 3.79
C VAL A 58 0.62 -8.38 2.96
N LEU A 59 0.95 -9.21 2.00
CA LEU A 59 -0.04 -9.85 1.13
C LEU A 59 -0.10 -11.33 1.47
N ARG A 60 -1.30 -11.80 1.77
CA ARG A 60 -1.51 -13.22 2.04
C ARG A 60 -2.42 -13.78 0.97
N LEU A 61 -1.94 -14.78 0.28
CA LEU A 61 -2.64 -15.36 -0.84
C LEU A 61 -3.42 -16.59 -0.41
N PRO A 62 -4.43 -16.99 -1.19
CA PRO A 62 -5.26 -18.15 -0.81
C PRO A 62 -4.49 -19.46 -0.71
N ASP A 63 -3.36 -19.57 -1.37
CA ASP A 63 -2.57 -20.80 -1.32
C ASP A 63 -1.68 -20.86 -0.08
N GLY A 64 -1.74 -19.86 0.79
CA GLY A 64 -0.95 -19.82 2.00
C GLY A 64 0.34 -19.05 1.88
N SER A 65 0.69 -18.57 0.69
CA SER A 65 1.91 -17.77 0.56
C SER A 65 1.72 -16.38 1.14
N GLU A 66 2.81 -15.80 1.56
CA GLU A 66 2.82 -14.48 2.16
C GLU A 66 3.97 -13.69 1.57
N PHE A 67 3.70 -12.46 1.19
CA PHE A 67 4.71 -11.59 0.63
C PHE A 67 4.70 -10.25 1.38
N GLN A 68 5.86 -9.65 1.50
CA GLN A 68 5.98 -8.34 2.14
C GLN A 68 6.49 -7.34 1.12
N ILE A 69 5.87 -6.19 1.11
CA ILE A 69 6.28 -5.08 0.24
C ILE A 69 6.70 -3.93 1.15
N THR A 70 7.97 -3.56 1.07
CA THR A 70 8.49 -2.45 1.86
C THR A 70 8.53 -1.20 0.99
N ILE A 71 8.07 -0.10 1.52
CA ILE A 71 7.99 1.16 0.79
C ILE A 71 9.00 2.12 1.37
N LEU A 72 9.97 2.48 0.55
CA LEU A 72 11.03 3.41 0.96
C LEU A 72 11.06 4.57 -0.01
N GLN A 73 11.11 5.76 0.55
CA GLN A 73 11.18 6.97 -0.25
C GLN A 73 12.63 7.24 -0.59
N SER A 74 12.94 7.30 -1.87
CA SER A 74 14.33 7.47 -2.30
C SER A 74 14.66 8.92 -2.60
N ARG A 75 13.68 9.78 -2.63
CA ARG A 75 13.91 11.19 -2.90
C ARG A 75 12.94 12.07 -2.21
#